data_411cb8b2256090577e8fa51cd307e826
#
_entry.id   411cb8b2256090577e8fa51cd307e826
#
_cell.length_a   1.000
_cell.length_b   1.000
_cell.length_c   1.000
_cell.angle_alpha   90.00
_cell.angle_beta   90.00
_cell.angle_gamma   90.00
#
_symmetry.space_group_name_H-M   'P 1'
#
loop_
_entity.id
_entity.type
_entity.pdbx_description
1 polymer ?
#
loop_
_entity_poly.entity_id
_entity_poly.type
_entity_poly.pdbx_seq_one_letter_code
_entity_poly.pdbx_strand_id
1 'polypeptide(L)'
;MQLIHARVSERILHKVDRLFTNRLTQIFVELLQNSRRAGATHVNVTASEKDGKTTIIFHDNGSGIEDFASLLHLGSSDWDANTELREDPAGMGFFSLIHSGVDVASGSKSASITTAHFLGQQGVQVVDCDPVMPGTRLSFVRAENLGTVEFALKEVAQFGPID
;
A
#
# COMPACT_ATOMS: atom_id res chain seq x y z
N MET A 1 -14.73 4.15 16.04
CA MET A 1 -13.95 5.06 15.15
C MET A 1 -12.61 5.37 15.80
N GLN A 2 -11.54 5.19 15.10
CA GLN A 2 -10.19 5.44 15.58
C GLN A 2 -9.52 6.49 14.69
N LEU A 3 -8.89 7.50 15.27
CA LEU A 3 -8.08 8.48 14.56
C LEU A 3 -6.61 8.09 14.69
N ILE A 4 -5.95 7.92 13.55
CA ILE A 4 -4.53 7.59 13.49
C ILE A 4 -3.77 8.68 12.73
N HIS A 5 -2.52 8.90 13.08
CA HIS A 5 -1.63 9.86 12.43
C HIS A 5 -0.38 9.17 11.91
N ALA A 6 0.08 9.58 10.75
CA ALA A 6 1.38 9.15 10.26
C ALA A 6 2.49 9.68 11.19
N ARG A 7 3.42 8.80 11.51
CA ARG A 7 4.67 9.15 12.16
C ARG A 7 5.79 9.02 11.14
N VAL A 8 6.21 10.14 10.62
CA VAL A 8 7.22 10.21 9.56
C VAL A 8 8.34 11.11 10.02
N SER A 9 9.58 10.64 9.99
CA SER A 9 10.70 11.51 10.26
C SER A 9 10.95 12.43 9.06
N GLU A 10 11.28 13.71 9.30
CA GLU A 10 11.58 14.68 8.23
C GLU A 10 12.69 14.19 7.29
N ARG A 11 13.67 13.43 7.80
CA ARG A 11 14.73 12.82 7.01
C ARG A 11 14.21 11.84 5.96
N ILE A 12 13.13 11.16 6.26
CA ILE A 12 12.57 10.13 5.39
C ILE A 12 11.67 10.73 4.34
N LEU A 13 10.98 11.83 4.63
CA LEU A 13 10.18 12.55 3.62
C LEU A 13 11.02 12.95 2.39
N HIS A 14 12.25 13.40 2.59
CA HIS A 14 13.17 13.70 1.49
C HIS A 14 13.65 12.46 0.72
N LYS A 15 13.62 11.28 1.35
CA LYS A 15 14.00 10.00 0.71
C LYS A 15 12.81 9.34 0.01
N VAL A 16 11.58 9.60 0.43
CA VAL A 16 10.37 8.99 -0.15
C VAL A 16 10.30 9.22 -1.66
N ASP A 17 10.58 10.42 -2.13
CA ASP A 17 10.59 10.73 -3.56
C ASP A 17 11.69 9.99 -4.34
N ARG A 18 12.76 9.58 -3.67
CA ARG A 18 13.84 8.79 -4.26
C ARG A 18 13.58 7.30 -4.18
N LEU A 19 12.94 6.83 -3.12
CA LEU A 19 12.65 5.42 -2.87
C LEU A 19 11.43 4.94 -3.65
N PHE A 20 10.42 5.80 -3.78
CA PHE A 20 9.17 5.48 -4.45
C PHE A 20 9.01 6.32 -5.70
N THR A 21 9.44 5.74 -6.83
CA THR A 21 9.43 6.41 -8.14
C THR A 21 8.04 6.52 -8.77
N ASN A 22 6.98 6.14 -8.04
CA ASN A 22 5.59 6.14 -8.52
C ASN A 22 5.35 5.25 -9.77
N ARG A 23 6.22 4.27 -9.99
CA ARG A 23 6.05 3.29 -11.08
C ARG A 23 5.11 2.17 -10.66
N LEU A 24 4.19 1.80 -11.53
CA LEU A 24 3.24 0.72 -11.29
C LEU A 24 3.92 -0.61 -10.94
N THR A 25 4.97 -0.98 -11.65
CA THR A 25 5.73 -2.21 -11.39
C THR A 25 6.31 -2.22 -9.98
N GLN A 26 6.87 -1.11 -9.51
CA GLN A 26 7.37 -0.98 -8.15
C GLN A 26 6.23 -1.11 -7.13
N ILE A 27 5.11 -0.42 -7.35
CA ILE A 27 3.94 -0.51 -6.46
C ILE A 27 3.47 -1.96 -6.35
N PHE A 28 3.30 -2.67 -7.45
CA PHE A 28 2.86 -4.06 -7.42
C PHE A 28 3.86 -4.99 -6.72
N VAL A 29 5.16 -4.80 -6.95
CA VAL A 29 6.20 -5.58 -6.23
C VAL A 29 6.08 -5.38 -4.72
N GLU A 30 5.95 -4.13 -4.26
CA GLU A 30 5.82 -3.81 -2.84
C GLU A 30 4.54 -4.41 -2.23
N LEU A 31 3.42 -4.31 -2.94
CA LEU A 31 2.15 -4.89 -2.48
C LEU A 31 2.22 -6.42 -2.40
N LEU A 32 2.83 -7.08 -3.38
CA LEU A 32 3.04 -8.52 -3.36
C LEU A 32 3.97 -8.97 -2.22
N GLN A 33 5.02 -8.20 -1.94
CA GLN A 33 5.90 -8.48 -0.80
C GLN A 33 5.15 -8.36 0.53
N ASN A 34 4.30 -7.35 0.67
CA ASN A 34 3.46 -7.20 1.86
C ASN A 34 2.48 -8.38 2.01
N SER A 35 1.85 -8.81 0.93
CA SER A 35 0.96 -9.97 0.93
C SER A 35 1.69 -11.25 1.34
N ARG A 36 2.92 -11.46 0.84
CA ARG A 36 3.78 -12.59 1.28
C ARG A 36 4.07 -12.56 2.77
N ARG A 37 4.46 -11.40 3.29
CA ARG A 37 4.72 -11.23 4.73
C ARG A 37 3.49 -11.52 5.58
N ALA A 38 2.31 -11.22 5.04
CA ALA A 38 1.01 -11.56 5.65
C ALA A 38 0.61 -13.04 5.47
N GLY A 39 1.46 -13.87 4.85
CA GLY A 39 1.18 -15.28 4.63
C GLY A 39 0.13 -15.55 3.56
N ALA A 40 -0.10 -14.59 2.65
CA ALA A 40 -1.04 -14.79 1.55
C ALA A 40 -0.59 -15.90 0.60
N THR A 41 -1.53 -16.71 0.17
CA THR A 41 -1.36 -17.74 -0.86
C THR A 41 -1.97 -17.34 -2.19
N HIS A 42 -2.86 -16.36 -2.16
CA HIS A 42 -3.54 -15.84 -3.36
C HIS A 42 -3.63 -14.32 -3.30
N VAL A 43 -3.41 -13.69 -4.44
CA VAL A 43 -3.66 -12.28 -4.67
C VAL A 43 -4.52 -12.14 -5.92
N ASN A 44 -5.62 -11.42 -5.79
CA ASN A 44 -6.50 -11.09 -6.90
C ASN A 44 -6.34 -9.60 -7.21
N VAL A 45 -6.07 -9.27 -8.47
CA VAL A 45 -5.98 -7.89 -8.92
C VAL A 45 -6.99 -7.67 -10.04
N THR A 46 -7.86 -6.69 -9.86
CA THR A 46 -8.81 -6.24 -10.87
C THR A 46 -8.52 -4.79 -11.25
N ALA A 47 -8.69 -4.45 -12.50
CA ALA A 47 -8.49 -3.10 -13.01
C ALA A 47 -9.64 -2.73 -13.95
N SER A 48 -10.13 -1.51 -13.82
CA SER A 48 -11.18 -0.97 -14.69
C SER A 48 -10.88 0.48 -15.06
N GLU A 49 -11.03 0.81 -16.33
CA GLU A 49 -10.81 2.18 -16.83
C GLU A 49 -12.13 2.92 -17.00
N LYS A 50 -12.16 4.15 -16.51
CA LYS A 50 -13.25 5.09 -16.71
C LYS A 50 -12.71 6.52 -16.77
N ASP A 51 -13.16 7.29 -17.78
CA ASP A 51 -12.80 8.70 -17.95
C ASP A 51 -11.27 8.95 -17.96
N GLY A 52 -10.50 8.06 -18.59
CA GLY A 52 -9.05 8.15 -18.71
C GLY A 52 -8.29 7.81 -17.45
N LYS A 53 -8.94 7.27 -16.43
CA LYS A 53 -8.33 6.81 -15.17
C LYS A 53 -8.62 5.34 -14.94
N THR A 54 -7.66 4.62 -14.42
CA THR A 54 -7.80 3.20 -14.07
C THR A 54 -7.88 3.01 -12.57
N THR A 55 -8.98 2.42 -12.12
CA THR A 55 -9.13 1.97 -10.73
C THR A 55 -8.58 0.56 -10.61
N ILE A 56 -7.66 0.37 -9.67
CA ILE A 56 -7.02 -0.92 -9.38
C ILE A 56 -7.48 -1.38 -8.01
N ILE A 57 -7.95 -2.63 -7.94
CA ILE A 57 -8.28 -3.29 -6.68
C ILE A 57 -7.32 -4.46 -6.50
N PHE A 58 -6.56 -4.43 -5.43
CA PHE A 58 -5.60 -5.44 -5.03
C PHE A 58 -6.12 -6.11 -3.76
N HIS A 59 -6.34 -7.42 -3.79
CA HIS A 59 -6.90 -8.14 -2.66
C HIS A 59 -6.13 -9.44 -2.40
N ASP A 60 -5.57 -9.58 -1.22
CA ASP A 60 -4.90 -10.78 -0.77
C ASP A 60 -5.73 -11.54 0.28
N ASN A 61 -5.41 -12.82 0.45
CA ASN A 61 -6.00 -13.69 1.47
C ASN A 61 -5.07 -13.91 2.68
N GLY A 62 -4.18 -12.98 2.96
CA GLY A 62 -3.26 -13.06 4.10
C GLY A 62 -3.93 -12.84 5.45
N SER A 63 -3.12 -12.70 6.49
CA SER A 63 -3.61 -12.50 7.88
C SER A 63 -4.37 -11.19 8.09
N GLY A 64 -4.29 -10.24 7.14
CA GLY A 64 -4.89 -8.92 7.27
C GLY A 64 -4.06 -7.96 8.11
N ILE A 65 -4.69 -6.83 8.47
CA ILE A 65 -4.08 -5.73 9.22
C ILE A 65 -4.72 -5.69 10.60
N GLU A 66 -3.95 -5.99 11.63
CA GLU A 66 -4.41 -5.91 13.02
C GLU A 66 -4.40 -4.47 13.54
N ASP A 67 -3.32 -3.73 13.24
CA ASP A 67 -3.16 -2.33 13.63
C ASP A 67 -2.99 -1.43 12.41
N PHE A 68 -4.03 -0.69 12.06
CA PHE A 68 -4.00 0.27 10.96
C PHE A 68 -2.99 1.40 11.18
N ALA A 69 -2.65 1.74 12.41
CA ALA A 69 -1.64 2.75 12.68
C ALA A 69 -0.26 2.34 12.14
N SER A 70 0.03 1.03 12.12
CA SER A 70 1.30 0.51 11.60
C SER A 70 1.52 0.82 10.11
N LEU A 71 0.45 0.98 9.32
CA LEU A 71 0.53 1.33 7.90
C LEU A 71 1.18 2.71 7.66
N LEU A 72 1.04 3.61 8.62
CA LEU A 72 1.49 4.99 8.51
C LEU A 72 2.76 5.28 9.32
N HIS A 73 3.37 4.25 9.89
CA HIS A 73 4.62 4.39 10.62
C HIS A 73 5.82 4.16 9.69
N LEU A 74 6.40 5.23 9.20
CA LEU A 74 7.61 5.20 8.41
C LEU A 74 8.79 5.72 9.23
N GLY A 75 9.78 4.86 9.51
CA GLY A 75 10.97 5.23 10.28
C GLY A 75 10.70 5.59 11.74
N SER A 76 9.67 5.02 12.33
CA SER A 76 9.21 5.35 13.69
C SER A 76 9.99 4.66 14.80
N SER A 77 10.86 3.72 14.50
CA SER A 77 11.63 3.03 15.54
C SER A 77 13.10 3.00 15.19
N ASP A 78 13.92 2.97 16.18
CA ASP A 78 15.34 2.67 16.38
C ASP A 78 16.17 2.13 15.19
N TRP A 79 15.80 2.54 13.97
CA TRP A 79 16.44 2.16 12.72
C TRP A 79 17.63 3.08 12.49
N ASP A 80 18.80 2.51 12.56
CA ASP A 80 19.97 3.21 12.08
C ASP A 80 19.94 3.32 10.54
N ALA A 81 20.58 4.33 9.99
CA ALA A 81 20.60 4.61 8.55
C ALA A 81 21.20 3.45 7.71
N ASN A 82 21.91 2.50 8.32
CA ASN A 82 22.50 1.36 7.65
C ASN A 82 21.53 0.19 7.54
N THR A 83 20.62 0.03 8.50
CA THR A 83 19.54 -0.96 8.45
C THR A 83 18.50 -0.55 7.42
N GLU A 84 18.21 0.75 7.28
CA GLU A 84 17.29 1.31 6.27
C GLU A 84 17.74 1.02 4.82
N LEU A 85 19.03 0.82 4.58
CA LEU A 85 19.59 0.56 3.25
C LEU A 85 19.72 -0.92 2.90
N ARG A 86 19.68 -1.82 3.88
CA ARG A 86 19.98 -3.24 3.69
C ARG A 86 18.77 -4.16 3.77
N GLU A 87 17.75 -3.77 4.49
CA GLU A 87 16.53 -4.55 4.64
C GLU A 87 15.36 -3.66 4.23
N ASP A 88 14.54 -4.16 3.31
CA ASP A 88 13.28 -3.51 2.96
C ASP A 88 12.35 -3.59 4.18
N PRO A 89 12.24 -2.50 4.97
CA PRO A 89 11.54 -2.55 6.24
C PRO A 89 10.06 -2.80 6.03
N ALA A 90 9.50 -3.70 6.80
CA ALA A 90 8.06 -3.91 6.86
C ALA A 90 7.33 -2.58 7.11
N GLY A 91 6.43 -2.18 6.21
CA GLY A 91 5.69 -0.93 6.27
C GLY A 91 6.17 0.18 5.33
N MET A 92 7.41 0.14 4.82
CA MET A 92 7.86 1.10 3.80
C MET A 92 7.16 0.89 2.46
N GLY A 93 6.89 -0.34 2.07
CA GLY A 93 6.26 -0.65 0.80
C GLY A 93 4.87 -0.06 0.64
N PHE A 94 4.13 0.12 1.72
CA PHE A 94 2.82 0.76 1.70
C PHE A 94 2.90 2.24 1.29
N PHE A 95 3.99 2.92 1.60
CA PHE A 95 4.25 4.29 1.17
C PHE A 95 4.47 4.44 -0.34
N SER A 96 4.64 3.35 -1.09
CA SER A 96 4.62 3.39 -2.55
C SER A 96 3.31 3.96 -3.12
N LEU A 97 2.23 3.95 -2.33
CA LEU A 97 0.92 4.50 -2.66
C LEU A 97 0.74 5.99 -2.29
N ILE A 98 1.79 6.65 -1.78
CA ILE A 98 1.71 8.04 -1.32
C ILE A 98 1.18 9.01 -2.38
N HIS A 99 1.54 8.80 -3.64
CA HIS A 99 1.14 9.71 -4.73
C HIS A 99 -0.30 9.50 -5.21
N SER A 100 -0.83 8.29 -5.09
CA SER A 100 -2.21 7.97 -5.52
C SER A 100 -3.23 8.06 -4.38
N GLY A 101 -2.77 7.92 -3.15
CA GLY A 101 -3.66 7.56 -2.05
C GLY A 101 -4.20 6.14 -2.20
N VAL A 102 -4.93 5.66 -1.21
CA VAL A 102 -5.48 4.30 -1.20
C VAL A 102 -6.66 4.18 -0.24
N ASP A 103 -7.68 3.43 -0.64
CA ASP A 103 -8.70 2.92 0.24
C ASP A 103 -8.30 1.52 0.72
N VAL A 104 -8.28 1.32 2.02
CA VAL A 104 -7.84 0.07 2.68
C VAL A 104 -9.01 -0.54 3.44
N ALA A 105 -9.24 -1.83 3.25
CA ALA A 105 -10.17 -2.60 4.07
C ALA A 105 -9.50 -3.92 4.49
N SER A 106 -9.62 -4.25 5.76
CA SER A 106 -9.09 -5.50 6.33
C SER A 106 -9.82 -5.85 7.62
N GLY A 107 -10.24 -7.09 7.76
CA GLY A 107 -11.07 -7.51 8.89
C GLY A 107 -12.34 -6.66 8.96
N SER A 108 -12.64 -6.14 10.13
CA SER A 108 -13.81 -5.27 10.39
C SER A 108 -13.51 -3.77 10.25
N LYS A 109 -12.38 -3.38 9.67
CA LYS A 109 -11.92 -1.99 9.60
C LYS A 109 -11.63 -1.53 8.18
N SER A 110 -11.83 -0.24 7.94
CA SER A 110 -11.46 0.41 6.69
C SER A 110 -10.99 1.84 6.92
N ALA A 111 -10.24 2.36 5.97
CA ALA A 111 -9.74 3.73 5.98
C ALA A 111 -9.46 4.23 4.56
N SER A 112 -9.67 5.52 4.32
CA SER A 112 -9.23 6.22 3.12
C SER A 112 -7.99 7.05 3.46
N ILE A 113 -6.88 6.77 2.80
CA ILE A 113 -5.59 7.38 3.08
C ILE A 113 -5.16 8.21 1.87
N THR A 114 -5.06 9.51 2.05
CA THR A 114 -4.61 10.46 1.01
C THR A 114 -3.13 10.79 1.17
N THR A 115 -2.55 11.48 0.19
CA THR A 115 -1.18 12.01 0.29
C THR A 115 -0.97 12.83 1.56
N ALA A 116 -1.93 13.69 1.92
CA ALA A 116 -1.85 14.51 3.15
C ALA A 116 -1.78 13.65 4.42
N HIS A 117 -2.49 12.52 4.44
CA HIS A 117 -2.43 11.55 5.53
C HIS A 117 -1.05 10.87 5.62
N PHE A 118 -0.49 10.44 4.48
CA PHE A 118 0.86 9.85 4.44
C PHE A 118 1.94 10.83 4.93
N LEU A 119 1.76 12.12 4.65
CA LEU A 119 2.68 13.19 5.07
C LEU A 119 2.47 13.62 6.54
N GLY A 120 1.51 13.06 7.24
CA GLY A 120 1.22 13.43 8.63
C GLY A 120 0.53 14.77 8.79
N GLN A 121 0.06 15.39 7.72
CA GLN A 121 -0.64 16.69 7.74
C GLN A 121 -2.06 16.58 8.26
N GLN A 122 -2.66 15.41 8.14
CA GLN A 122 -4.03 15.11 8.60
C GLN A 122 -4.08 13.75 9.27
N GLY A 123 -4.97 13.57 10.22
CA GLY A 123 -5.25 12.27 10.84
C GLY A 123 -6.22 11.44 10.02
N VAL A 124 -5.94 10.15 9.87
CA VAL A 124 -6.79 9.19 9.19
C VAL A 124 -7.86 8.66 10.13
N GLN A 125 -9.10 8.68 9.70
CA GLN A 125 -10.19 8.01 10.41
C GLN A 125 -10.27 6.54 10.00
N VAL A 126 -10.12 5.65 10.97
CA VAL A 126 -10.38 4.23 10.80
C VAL A 126 -11.80 3.94 11.27
N VAL A 127 -12.60 3.40 10.39
CA VAL A 127 -14.03 3.13 10.62
C VAL A 127 -14.33 1.65 10.53
N ASP A 128 -15.48 1.25 11.08
CA ASP A 128 -15.94 -0.13 10.96
C ASP A 128 -16.37 -0.43 9.52
N CYS A 129 -16.07 -1.62 9.06
CA CYS A 129 -16.33 -2.14 7.72
C CYS A 129 -17.32 -3.31 7.81
N ASP A 130 -18.41 -3.21 7.09
CA ASP A 130 -19.39 -4.29 6.94
C ASP A 130 -19.72 -4.47 5.45
N PRO A 131 -19.58 -5.66 4.89
CA PRO A 131 -19.16 -6.91 5.54
C PRO A 131 -17.66 -6.93 5.90
N VAL A 132 -17.30 -7.84 6.83
CA VAL A 132 -15.91 -8.09 7.19
C VAL A 132 -15.11 -8.49 5.96
N MET A 133 -13.92 -7.88 5.78
CA MET A 133 -13.04 -8.11 4.65
C MET A 133 -11.93 -9.11 5.03
N PRO A 134 -11.97 -10.37 4.55
CA PRO A 134 -10.89 -11.32 4.77
C PRO A 134 -9.61 -10.86 4.07
N GLY A 135 -8.47 -11.00 4.71
CA GLY A 135 -7.18 -10.55 4.18
C GLY A 135 -7.09 -9.04 4.12
N THR A 136 -6.44 -8.52 3.07
CA THR A 136 -6.31 -7.08 2.84
C THR A 136 -6.77 -6.70 1.45
N ARG A 137 -7.66 -5.72 1.36
CA ARG A 137 -8.12 -5.14 0.11
C ARG A 137 -7.69 -3.70 0.01
N LEU A 138 -6.99 -3.38 -1.07
CA LEU A 138 -6.53 -2.04 -1.41
C LEU A 138 -7.22 -1.59 -2.70
N SER A 139 -7.67 -0.34 -2.76
CA SER A 139 -8.23 0.26 -3.97
C SER A 139 -7.58 1.62 -4.20
N PHE A 140 -7.03 1.83 -5.38
CA PHE A 140 -6.38 3.08 -5.73
C PHE A 140 -6.56 3.40 -7.22
N VAL A 141 -6.45 4.68 -7.57
CA VAL A 141 -6.70 5.19 -8.92
C VAL A 141 -5.39 5.68 -9.53
N ARG A 142 -5.19 5.32 -10.79
CA ARG A 142 -4.02 5.71 -11.57
C ARG A 142 -4.42 6.48 -12.83
N ALA A 143 -3.51 7.35 -13.29
CA ALA A 143 -3.69 8.09 -14.55
C ALA A 143 -3.35 7.23 -15.78
N GLU A 144 -2.64 6.12 -15.61
CA GLU A 144 -2.30 5.19 -16.68
C GLU A 144 -3.56 4.48 -17.21
N ASN A 145 -3.57 4.19 -18.51
CA ASN A 145 -4.64 3.43 -19.12
C ASN A 145 -4.59 1.94 -18.73
N LEU A 146 -5.70 1.25 -18.97
CA LEU A 146 -5.84 -0.17 -18.60
C LEU A 146 -4.74 -1.06 -19.22
N GLY A 147 -4.38 -0.84 -20.48
CA GLY A 147 -3.33 -1.62 -21.14
C GLY A 147 -1.96 -1.48 -20.47
N THR A 148 -1.61 -0.28 -20.01
CA THR A 148 -0.37 -0.03 -19.26
C THR A 148 -0.40 -0.73 -17.91
N VAL A 149 -1.54 -0.72 -17.23
CA VAL A 149 -1.71 -1.42 -15.93
C VAL A 149 -1.59 -2.93 -16.13
N GLU A 150 -2.26 -3.49 -17.13
CA GLU A 150 -2.19 -4.92 -17.44
C GLU A 150 -0.77 -5.37 -17.81
N PHE A 151 -0.05 -4.55 -18.56
CA PHE A 151 1.35 -4.83 -18.91
C PHE A 151 2.23 -4.88 -17.65
N ALA A 152 2.10 -3.89 -16.76
CA ALA A 152 2.86 -3.85 -15.51
C ALA A 152 2.55 -5.07 -14.62
N LEU A 153 1.28 -5.48 -14.53
CA LEU A 153 0.88 -6.69 -13.79
C LEU A 153 1.52 -7.95 -14.38
N LYS A 154 1.53 -8.10 -15.70
CA LYS A 154 2.17 -9.24 -16.38
C LYS A 154 3.67 -9.31 -16.12
N GLU A 155 4.36 -8.16 -16.14
CA GLU A 155 5.78 -8.11 -15.81
C GLU A 155 6.05 -8.62 -14.39
N VAL A 156 5.29 -8.15 -13.43
CA VAL A 156 5.48 -8.51 -12.00
C VAL A 156 5.09 -9.96 -11.73
N ALA A 157 4.03 -10.46 -12.36
CA ALA A 157 3.57 -11.85 -12.20
C ALA A 157 4.61 -12.91 -12.62
N GLN A 158 5.52 -12.57 -13.54
CA GLN A 158 6.59 -13.49 -13.97
C GLN A 158 7.62 -13.75 -12.87
N PHE A 159 7.71 -12.90 -11.85
CA PHE A 159 8.71 -12.97 -10.79
C PHE A 159 8.13 -13.34 -9.42
N GLY A 160 6.82 -13.56 -9.34
CA GLY A 160 6.11 -13.83 -8.09
C GLY A 160 5.77 -15.32 -7.91
N PRO A 161 6.03 -15.92 -6.73
CA PRO A 161 5.52 -17.26 -6.41
C PRO A 161 4.10 -17.23 -5.80
N ILE A 162 3.38 -16.14 -5.91
CA ILE A 162 1.98 -16.02 -5.49
C ILE A 162 1.12 -16.00 -6.76
N ASP A 163 0.14 -16.90 -6.84
CA ASP A 163 -0.87 -16.95 -7.90
C ASP A 163 -1.94 -15.86 -7.72
#